data_9ede21be18e49d650b05f235c1d5c62e
#
_entry.id   9ede21be18e49d650b05f235c1d5c62e
#
_cell.length_a   1.000
_cell.length_b   1.000
_cell.length_c   1.000
_cell.angle_alpha   90.00
_cell.angle_beta   90.00
_cell.angle_gamma   90.00
#
_symmetry.space_group_name_H-M   'P 1'
#
loop_
_entity.id
_entity.type
_entity.pdbx_description
1 polymer ?
#
loop_
_entity_poly.entity_id
_entity_poly.type
_entity_poly.pdbx_seq_one_letter_code
_entity_poly.pdbx_strand_id
1 'polypeptide(L)'
;MALLTVTNATVQFGGLIAVNQVSFGAEPGKVRALIGPNGAGKTTLFKAIAGEEQLASGTIHFQDQAIHTLTPHQISARGIRRTFQTGGLFGELTALENVLTGLHTQIPSSLGGLLANTRTAKAVEKAATEKALNLLDMMGIAHVAEQWARDLSGGQKRMVEIVRALATDPPLLLLDEPAVGLAPPARLELMKIIRRLVEEENIGVILIEHAIEFVMTVSDTIIVLNNGEVIAEGAPQEIRQNKVVLEAYLGR
;
A
#
# COMPACT_ATOMS: atom_id res chain seq x y z
N MET A 1 0.75 -20.34 -1.81
CA MET A 1 -0.67 -20.03 -1.47
C MET A 1 -0.87 -18.54 -1.67
N ALA A 2 -2.01 -18.12 -2.20
CA ALA A 2 -2.31 -16.69 -2.38
C ALA A 2 -2.43 -16.01 -1.01
N LEU A 3 -1.82 -14.84 -0.87
CA LEU A 3 -1.92 -14.00 0.33
C LEU A 3 -3.27 -13.27 0.38
N LEU A 4 -3.70 -12.76 -0.78
CA LEU A 4 -5.02 -12.15 -0.98
C LEU A 4 -5.69 -12.81 -2.18
N THR A 5 -6.99 -13.09 -2.06
CA THR A 5 -7.82 -13.58 -3.18
C THR A 5 -9.07 -12.72 -3.27
N VAL A 6 -9.28 -12.10 -4.41
CA VAL A 6 -10.49 -11.36 -4.78
C VAL A 6 -11.26 -12.22 -5.78
N THR A 7 -12.55 -12.47 -5.53
CA THR A 7 -13.38 -13.33 -6.37
C THR A 7 -14.67 -12.61 -6.74
N ASN A 8 -14.85 -12.33 -8.03
CA ASN A 8 -16.04 -11.70 -8.62
C ASN A 8 -16.48 -10.43 -7.86
N ALA A 9 -15.51 -9.65 -7.40
CA ALA A 9 -15.78 -8.44 -6.63
C ALA A 9 -16.51 -7.39 -7.47
N THR A 10 -17.67 -6.94 -6.98
CA THR A 10 -18.47 -5.89 -7.60
C THR A 10 -18.71 -4.78 -6.58
N VAL A 11 -18.42 -3.53 -6.98
CA VAL A 11 -18.71 -2.33 -6.18
C VAL A 11 -19.63 -1.42 -7.00
N GLN A 12 -20.73 -1.00 -6.37
CA GLN A 12 -21.78 -0.23 -7.03
C GLN A 12 -22.16 0.99 -6.18
N PHE A 13 -22.32 2.13 -6.82
CA PHE A 13 -22.81 3.38 -6.24
C PHE A 13 -24.11 3.80 -6.91
N GLY A 14 -25.24 3.52 -6.26
CA GLY A 14 -26.55 3.75 -6.90
C GLY A 14 -26.69 2.95 -8.20
N GLY A 15 -26.84 3.62 -9.33
CA GLY A 15 -26.91 3.00 -10.65
C GLY A 15 -25.55 2.75 -11.34
N LEU A 16 -24.43 3.23 -10.76
CA LEU A 16 -23.10 3.12 -11.36
C LEU A 16 -22.36 1.90 -10.79
N ILE A 17 -21.98 0.97 -11.66
CA ILE A 17 -21.07 -0.12 -11.31
C ILE A 17 -19.63 0.36 -11.56
N ALA A 18 -18.89 0.61 -10.48
CA ALA A 18 -17.52 1.11 -10.52
C ALA A 18 -16.48 0.00 -10.63
N VAL A 19 -16.78 -1.20 -10.12
CA VAL A 19 -15.99 -2.44 -10.25
C VAL A 19 -16.98 -3.56 -10.55
N ASN A 20 -16.73 -4.33 -11.60
CA ASN A 20 -17.64 -5.36 -12.10
C ASN A 20 -16.96 -6.72 -12.19
N GLN A 21 -17.32 -7.64 -11.30
CA GLN A 21 -16.89 -9.05 -11.28
C GLN A 21 -15.37 -9.26 -11.37
N VAL A 22 -14.59 -8.37 -10.75
CA VAL A 22 -13.13 -8.43 -10.77
C VAL A 22 -12.65 -9.58 -9.90
N SER A 23 -11.77 -10.42 -10.48
CA SER A 23 -11.14 -11.54 -9.77
C SER A 23 -9.63 -11.51 -9.99
N PHE A 24 -8.85 -11.65 -8.92
CA PHE A 24 -7.39 -11.79 -8.96
C PHE A 24 -6.85 -12.26 -7.61
N GLY A 25 -5.57 -12.66 -7.59
CA GLY A 25 -4.84 -12.97 -6.36
C GLY A 25 -3.60 -12.10 -6.17
N ALA A 26 -3.07 -12.03 -4.95
CA ALA A 26 -1.74 -11.51 -4.67
C ALA A 26 -0.98 -12.52 -3.83
N GLU A 27 0.32 -12.63 -4.08
CA GLU A 27 1.20 -13.61 -3.45
C GLU A 27 2.20 -12.91 -2.50
N PRO A 28 2.68 -13.60 -1.45
CA PRO A 28 3.80 -13.11 -0.67
C PRO A 28 5.03 -12.95 -1.56
N GLY A 29 5.87 -11.97 -1.30
CA GLY A 29 7.11 -11.77 -2.03
C GLY A 29 6.93 -11.43 -3.52
N LYS A 30 5.78 -10.87 -3.91
CA LYS A 30 5.48 -10.46 -5.29
C LYS A 30 4.88 -9.06 -5.35
N VAL A 31 5.19 -8.34 -6.42
CA VAL A 31 4.57 -7.07 -6.77
C VAL A 31 3.50 -7.29 -7.83
N ARG A 32 2.27 -6.95 -7.51
CA ARG A 32 1.16 -6.92 -8.46
C ARG A 32 0.72 -5.48 -8.72
N ALA A 33 0.83 -5.02 -9.94
CA ALA A 33 0.33 -3.71 -10.32
C ALA A 33 -1.11 -3.77 -10.82
N LEU A 34 -1.88 -2.75 -10.48
CA LEU A 34 -3.22 -2.49 -10.96
C LEU A 34 -3.20 -1.20 -11.77
N ILE A 35 -3.29 -1.29 -13.08
CA ILE A 35 -3.25 -0.15 -13.99
C ILE A 35 -4.54 0.01 -14.77
N GLY A 36 -4.68 1.11 -15.51
CA GLY A 36 -5.84 1.41 -16.34
C GLY A 36 -6.11 2.90 -16.46
N PRO A 37 -6.99 3.33 -17.34
CA PRO A 37 -7.38 4.73 -17.51
C PRO A 37 -7.97 5.34 -16.22
N ASN A 38 -8.09 6.66 -16.18
CA ASN A 38 -8.82 7.34 -15.11
C ASN A 38 -10.29 6.90 -15.13
N GLY A 39 -10.86 6.64 -13.95
CA GLY A 39 -12.22 6.13 -13.84
C GLY A 39 -12.36 4.60 -14.05
N ALA A 40 -11.28 3.86 -14.32
CA ALA A 40 -11.33 2.41 -14.53
C ALA A 40 -11.71 1.57 -13.30
N GLY A 41 -11.88 2.18 -12.10
CA GLY A 41 -12.27 1.47 -10.88
C GLY A 41 -11.12 1.08 -9.95
N LYS A 42 -9.85 1.41 -10.28
CA LYS A 42 -8.65 1.02 -9.51
C LYS A 42 -8.73 1.44 -8.03
N THR A 43 -8.93 2.72 -7.76
CA THR A 43 -9.01 3.27 -6.39
C THR A 43 -10.21 2.70 -5.63
N THR A 44 -11.33 2.47 -6.31
CA THR A 44 -12.52 1.84 -5.72
C THR A 44 -12.22 0.41 -5.29
N LEU A 45 -11.51 -0.37 -6.10
CA LEU A 45 -11.08 -1.72 -5.76
C LEU A 45 -10.11 -1.73 -4.58
N PHE A 46 -9.15 -0.80 -4.53
CA PHE A 46 -8.25 -0.63 -3.37
C PHE A 46 -9.02 -0.30 -2.08
N LYS A 47 -10.01 0.59 -2.18
CA LYS A 47 -10.87 0.93 -1.05
C LYS A 47 -11.68 -0.28 -0.57
N ALA A 48 -12.17 -1.11 -1.50
CA ALA A 48 -12.89 -2.34 -1.15
C ALA A 48 -11.97 -3.35 -0.43
N ILE A 49 -10.72 -3.52 -0.88
CA ILE A 49 -9.73 -4.38 -0.22
C ILE A 49 -9.39 -3.83 1.18
N ALA A 50 -9.31 -2.51 1.35
CA ALA A 50 -9.05 -1.86 2.64
C ALA A 50 -10.29 -1.77 3.55
N GLY A 51 -11.49 -2.19 3.08
CA GLY A 51 -12.74 -2.14 3.83
C GLY A 51 -13.39 -0.75 3.92
N GLU A 52 -12.88 0.21 3.12
CA GLU A 52 -13.44 1.57 3.05
C GLU A 52 -14.69 1.64 2.16
N GLU A 53 -14.85 0.68 1.24
CA GLU A 53 -16.02 0.51 0.39
C GLU A 53 -16.55 -0.92 0.51
N GLN A 54 -17.87 -1.08 0.49
CA GLN A 54 -18.50 -2.39 0.58
C GLN A 54 -18.69 -3.02 -0.80
N LEU A 55 -18.52 -4.33 -0.87
CA LEU A 55 -18.89 -5.09 -2.07
C LEU A 55 -20.42 -5.18 -2.19
N ALA A 56 -20.93 -4.97 -3.40
CA ALA A 56 -22.30 -5.32 -3.77
C ALA A 56 -22.45 -6.84 -3.96
N SER A 57 -21.39 -7.50 -4.47
CA SER A 57 -21.29 -8.96 -4.59
C SER A 57 -19.83 -9.40 -4.71
N GLY A 58 -19.59 -10.71 -4.58
CA GLY A 58 -18.24 -11.29 -4.59
C GLY A 58 -17.64 -11.39 -3.19
N THR A 59 -16.38 -11.81 -3.12
CA THR A 59 -15.68 -12.00 -1.84
C THR A 59 -14.22 -11.58 -1.92
N ILE A 60 -13.66 -11.16 -0.78
CA ILE A 60 -12.24 -10.91 -0.61
C ILE A 60 -11.77 -11.74 0.59
N HIS A 61 -10.74 -12.56 0.37
CA HIS A 61 -10.09 -13.37 1.39
C HIS A 61 -8.64 -12.93 1.55
N PHE A 62 -8.18 -12.83 2.77
CA PHE A 62 -6.79 -12.59 3.13
C PHE A 62 -6.34 -13.70 4.07
N GLN A 63 -5.25 -14.43 3.69
CA GLN A 63 -4.79 -15.62 4.41
C GLN A 63 -5.95 -16.59 4.70
N ASP A 64 -6.73 -16.91 3.67
CA ASP A 64 -7.92 -17.77 3.68
C ASP A 64 -9.09 -17.31 4.59
N GLN A 65 -8.99 -16.11 5.18
CA GLN A 65 -10.06 -15.51 5.98
C GLN A 65 -10.84 -14.46 5.20
N ALA A 66 -12.15 -14.51 5.22
CA ALA A 66 -12.99 -13.50 4.59
C ALA A 66 -12.84 -12.14 5.29
N ILE A 67 -12.51 -11.09 4.49
CA ILE A 67 -12.30 -9.74 5.02
C ILE A 67 -13.30 -8.70 4.49
N HIS A 68 -14.07 -9.02 3.45
CA HIS A 68 -14.97 -8.08 2.78
C HIS A 68 -16.14 -7.57 3.65
N THR A 69 -16.37 -8.18 4.82
CA THR A 69 -17.39 -7.75 5.80
C THR A 69 -16.77 -7.02 7.00
N LEU A 70 -15.45 -6.87 7.01
CA LEU A 70 -14.72 -6.29 8.13
C LEU A 70 -14.56 -4.78 7.96
N THR A 71 -14.42 -4.09 9.08
CA THR A 71 -14.11 -2.65 9.09
C THR A 71 -12.64 -2.41 8.70
N PRO A 72 -12.27 -1.20 8.21
CA PRO A 72 -10.88 -0.85 7.89
C PRO A 72 -9.91 -1.11 9.04
N HIS A 73 -10.33 -0.81 10.28
CA HIS A 73 -9.52 -1.08 11.47
C HIS A 73 -9.24 -2.58 11.65
N GLN A 74 -10.25 -3.44 11.47
CA GLN A 74 -10.10 -4.89 11.59
C GLN A 74 -9.22 -5.47 10.48
N ILE A 75 -9.32 -4.94 9.25
CA ILE A 75 -8.46 -5.34 8.12
C ILE A 75 -7.02 -4.90 8.38
N SER A 76 -6.83 -3.68 8.82
CA SER A 76 -5.52 -3.17 9.21
C SER A 76 -4.89 -4.02 10.33
N ALA A 77 -5.67 -4.41 11.35
CA ALA A 77 -5.19 -5.27 12.44
C ALA A 77 -4.75 -6.67 11.95
N ARG A 78 -5.23 -7.14 10.79
CA ARG A 78 -4.79 -8.40 10.17
C ARG A 78 -3.51 -8.26 9.35
N GLY A 79 -2.98 -7.05 9.17
CA GLY A 79 -1.71 -6.82 8.48
C GLY A 79 -1.82 -6.34 7.04
N ILE A 80 -2.99 -5.92 6.59
CA ILE A 80 -3.10 -5.17 5.33
C ILE A 80 -2.86 -3.70 5.65
N ARG A 81 -1.83 -3.11 5.05
CA ARG A 81 -1.55 -1.67 5.19
C ARG A 81 -1.71 -0.96 3.87
N ARG A 82 -2.29 0.24 3.92
CA ARG A 82 -2.46 1.10 2.74
C ARG A 82 -1.78 2.44 2.97
N THR A 83 -1.05 2.92 1.96
CA THR A 83 -0.62 4.33 1.91
C THR A 83 -1.76 5.17 1.34
N PHE A 84 -1.97 6.36 1.88
CA PHE A 84 -3.01 7.28 1.41
C PHE A 84 -2.48 8.15 0.25
N GLN A 85 -3.37 8.54 -0.65
CA GLN A 85 -3.04 9.31 -1.86
C GLN A 85 -2.58 10.74 -1.56
N THR A 86 -3.01 11.35 -0.45
CA THR A 86 -2.65 12.71 -0.04
C THR A 86 -2.67 12.88 1.49
N GLY A 87 -1.63 13.56 2.02
CA GLY A 87 -1.69 14.23 3.32
C GLY A 87 -1.77 13.34 4.56
N GLY A 88 -1.26 12.12 4.50
CA GLY A 88 -1.36 11.16 5.60
C GLY A 88 -0.44 11.44 6.80
N LEU A 89 0.47 12.42 6.76
CA LEU A 89 1.36 12.73 7.87
C LEU A 89 0.79 13.81 8.79
N PHE A 90 1.08 13.67 10.07
CA PHE A 90 0.81 14.71 11.07
C PHE A 90 1.90 15.78 10.96
N GLY A 91 1.56 16.96 10.44
CA GLY A 91 2.52 18.03 10.16
C GLY A 91 3.27 18.54 11.37
N GLU A 92 2.63 18.49 12.53
CA GLU A 92 3.16 18.93 13.84
C GLU A 92 3.97 17.82 14.56
N LEU A 93 4.20 16.70 13.92
CA LEU A 93 5.08 15.64 14.38
C LEU A 93 6.32 15.57 13.48
N THR A 94 7.44 15.12 14.04
CA THR A 94 8.65 14.81 13.26
C THR A 94 8.43 13.59 12.35
N ALA A 95 9.36 13.35 11.43
CA ALA A 95 9.34 12.14 10.60
C ALA A 95 9.35 10.88 11.47
N LEU A 96 10.21 10.83 12.47
CA LEU A 96 10.30 9.72 13.42
C LEU A 96 9.00 9.52 14.21
N GLU A 97 8.43 10.59 14.77
CA GLU A 97 7.16 10.51 15.50
C GLU A 97 6.01 10.04 14.61
N ASN A 98 5.97 10.47 13.34
CA ASN A 98 5.00 9.97 12.38
C ASN A 98 5.13 8.45 12.18
N VAL A 99 6.35 7.90 12.08
CA VAL A 99 6.57 6.45 11.97
C VAL A 99 6.12 5.75 13.25
N LEU A 100 6.44 6.30 14.42
CA LEU A 100 6.02 5.76 15.71
C LEU A 100 4.49 5.67 15.85
N THR A 101 3.72 6.59 15.24
CA THR A 101 2.25 6.47 15.21
C THR A 101 1.80 5.17 14.52
N GLY A 102 2.54 4.67 13.52
CA GLY A 102 2.26 3.39 12.87
C GLY A 102 2.41 2.19 13.82
N LEU A 103 3.30 2.26 14.78
CA LEU A 103 3.54 1.22 15.79
C LEU A 103 2.54 1.23 16.95
N HIS A 104 1.71 2.27 17.08
CA HIS A 104 0.80 2.43 18.22
C HIS A 104 -0.10 1.20 18.48
N THR A 105 -0.52 0.51 17.43
CA THR A 105 -1.37 -0.70 17.57
C THR A 105 -0.63 -1.92 18.11
N GLN A 106 0.70 -1.92 18.06
CA GLN A 106 1.56 -3.01 18.54
C GLN A 106 2.09 -2.75 19.96
N ILE A 107 2.05 -1.49 20.42
CA ILE A 107 2.47 -1.13 21.79
C ILE A 107 1.32 -1.46 22.74
N PRO A 108 1.48 -2.40 23.69
CA PRO A 108 0.45 -2.73 24.66
C PRO A 108 0.13 -1.48 25.51
N SER A 109 -0.91 -0.74 25.15
CA SER A 109 -1.38 0.42 25.90
C SER A 109 -2.29 -0.01 27.04
N SER A 110 -1.74 -0.61 28.10
CA SER A 110 -2.45 -0.51 29.37
C SER A 110 -2.25 0.93 29.87
N LEU A 111 -3.33 1.70 29.99
CA LEU A 111 -3.31 3.06 30.54
C LEU A 111 -2.53 3.14 31.87
N GLY A 112 -2.53 2.07 32.66
CA GLY A 112 -1.75 1.95 33.89
C GLY A 112 -0.23 1.79 33.65
N GLY A 113 0.20 1.16 32.55
CA GLY A 113 1.63 0.97 32.23
C GLY A 113 2.31 2.23 31.69
N LEU A 114 1.58 3.05 30.93
CA LEU A 114 2.06 4.35 30.43
C LEU A 114 2.23 5.38 31.56
N LEU A 115 1.33 5.37 32.55
CA LEU A 115 1.41 6.28 33.71
C LEU A 115 2.49 5.88 34.72
N ALA A 116 2.93 4.60 34.71
CA ALA A 116 3.86 4.09 35.73
C ALA A 116 5.34 4.31 35.41
N ASN A 117 5.71 4.88 34.22
CA ASN A 117 7.12 5.12 33.82
C ASN A 117 8.05 3.91 34.12
N THR A 118 7.54 2.69 33.89
CA THR A 118 8.21 1.45 34.25
C THR A 118 9.42 1.19 33.35
N ARG A 119 10.41 0.41 33.84
CA ARG A 119 11.55 -0.04 33.02
C ARG A 119 11.10 -0.75 31.75
N THR A 120 9.98 -1.49 31.81
CA THR A 120 9.37 -2.18 30.67
C THR A 120 8.83 -1.21 29.63
N ALA A 121 8.14 -0.15 30.02
CA ALA A 121 7.63 0.87 29.11
C ALA A 121 8.77 1.57 28.35
N LYS A 122 9.83 1.96 29.05
CA LYS A 122 11.03 2.55 28.44
C LYS A 122 11.75 1.61 27.47
N ALA A 123 11.81 0.32 27.77
CA ALA A 123 12.42 -0.67 26.88
C ALA A 123 11.59 -0.84 25.60
N VAL A 124 10.26 -0.86 25.70
CA VAL A 124 9.35 -0.94 24.54
C VAL A 124 9.47 0.31 23.67
N GLU A 125 9.47 1.49 24.29
CA GLU A 125 9.64 2.77 23.58
C GLU A 125 10.99 2.84 22.85
N LYS A 126 12.07 2.43 23.51
CA LYS A 126 13.40 2.37 22.90
C LYS A 126 13.43 1.42 21.70
N ALA A 127 12.88 0.22 21.83
CA ALA A 127 12.82 -0.76 20.74
C ALA A 127 11.98 -0.23 19.56
N ALA A 128 10.85 0.43 19.83
CA ALA A 128 10.04 1.07 18.79
C ALA A 128 10.80 2.18 18.06
N THR A 129 11.53 3.01 18.81
CA THR A 129 12.35 4.10 18.25
C THR A 129 13.49 3.54 17.40
N GLU A 130 14.21 2.53 17.87
CA GLU A 130 15.27 1.85 17.10
C GLU A 130 14.72 1.23 15.81
N LYS A 131 13.57 0.56 15.87
CA LYS A 131 12.91 0.02 14.68
C LYS A 131 12.53 1.12 13.69
N ALA A 132 11.93 2.22 14.16
CA ALA A 132 11.53 3.34 13.31
C ALA A 132 12.75 4.00 12.62
N LEU A 133 13.85 4.19 13.35
CA LEU A 133 15.10 4.73 12.80
C LEU A 133 15.72 3.79 11.75
N ASN A 134 15.74 2.48 11.99
CA ASN A 134 16.23 1.49 11.03
C ASN A 134 15.39 1.48 9.74
N LEU A 135 14.06 1.64 9.85
CA LEU A 135 13.19 1.75 8.68
C LEU A 135 13.43 3.05 7.90
N LEU A 136 13.63 4.18 8.59
CA LEU A 136 14.00 5.45 7.96
C LEU A 136 15.36 5.36 7.25
N ASP A 137 16.33 4.66 7.84
CA ASP A 137 17.63 4.42 7.25
C ASP A 137 17.55 3.52 6.02
N MET A 138 16.79 2.44 6.09
CA MET A 138 16.50 1.56 4.95
C MET A 138 15.93 2.32 3.74
N MET A 139 15.12 3.35 4.01
CA MET A 139 14.54 4.24 2.98
C MET A 139 15.46 5.41 2.60
N GLY A 140 16.69 5.49 3.13
CA GLY A 140 17.67 6.56 2.84
C GLY A 140 17.28 7.93 3.40
N ILE A 141 16.34 8.01 4.35
CA ILE A 141 15.81 9.26 4.91
C ILE A 141 16.04 9.40 6.42
N ALA A 142 16.95 8.64 7.02
CA ALA A 142 17.29 8.78 8.45
C ALA A 142 17.72 10.23 8.80
N HIS A 143 18.34 10.95 7.87
CA HIS A 143 18.80 12.32 8.07
C HIS A 143 17.68 13.34 8.32
N VAL A 144 16.41 13.00 8.06
CA VAL A 144 15.24 13.85 8.33
C VAL A 144 14.41 13.37 9.54
N ALA A 145 14.88 12.39 10.29
CA ALA A 145 14.12 11.78 11.38
C ALA A 145 13.54 12.81 12.36
N GLU A 146 14.33 13.82 12.74
CA GLU A 146 13.97 14.89 13.69
C GLU A 146 13.32 16.11 13.02
N GLN A 147 13.16 16.11 11.68
CA GLN A 147 12.50 17.23 11.01
C GLN A 147 10.97 17.10 11.09
N TRP A 148 10.32 18.25 11.26
CA TRP A 148 8.86 18.32 11.23
C TRP A 148 8.30 17.88 9.89
N ALA A 149 7.25 17.06 9.90
CA ALA A 149 6.68 16.52 8.66
C ALA A 149 6.15 17.62 7.72
N ARG A 150 5.72 18.78 8.26
CA ARG A 150 5.32 19.94 7.44
C ARG A 150 6.45 20.50 6.60
N ASP A 151 7.71 20.40 7.07
CA ASP A 151 8.89 21.00 6.46
C ASP A 151 9.59 20.04 5.47
N LEU A 152 9.16 18.78 5.41
CA LEU A 152 9.67 17.79 4.48
C LEU A 152 9.27 18.09 3.03
N SER A 153 10.15 17.78 2.09
CA SER A 153 9.80 17.77 0.66
C SER A 153 8.71 16.73 0.37
N GLY A 154 7.99 16.87 -0.74
CA GLY A 154 6.95 15.90 -1.15
C GLY A 154 7.48 14.47 -1.23
N GLY A 155 8.70 14.29 -1.74
CA GLY A 155 9.35 12.98 -1.80
C GLY A 155 9.66 12.39 -0.43
N GLN A 156 10.20 13.19 0.48
CA GLN A 156 10.46 12.76 1.86
C GLN A 156 9.17 12.41 2.60
N LYS A 157 8.12 13.23 2.44
CA LYS A 157 6.78 12.92 2.99
C LYS A 157 6.30 11.55 2.51
N ARG A 158 6.43 11.29 1.21
CA ARG A 158 6.01 10.00 0.63
C ARG A 158 6.80 8.82 1.19
N MET A 159 8.11 8.98 1.37
CA MET A 159 8.95 7.93 1.98
C MET A 159 8.55 7.69 3.44
N VAL A 160 8.30 8.74 4.24
CA VAL A 160 7.83 8.60 5.63
C VAL A 160 6.47 7.91 5.71
N GLU A 161 5.54 8.18 4.79
CA GLU A 161 4.24 7.47 4.70
C GLU A 161 4.42 5.97 4.48
N ILE A 162 5.32 5.58 3.58
CA ILE A 162 5.63 4.17 3.31
C ILE A 162 6.28 3.53 4.53
N VAL A 163 7.27 4.19 5.16
CA VAL A 163 7.92 3.72 6.39
C VAL A 163 6.91 3.50 7.50
N ARG A 164 5.97 4.44 7.69
CA ARG A 164 4.91 4.30 8.69
C ARG A 164 4.02 3.09 8.43
N ALA A 165 3.71 2.81 7.17
CA ALA A 165 2.93 1.63 6.81
C ALA A 165 3.72 0.32 7.05
N LEU A 166 5.04 0.34 6.83
CA LEU A 166 5.94 -0.79 7.08
C LEU A 166 6.22 -1.05 8.56
N ALA A 167 6.05 -0.06 9.43
CA ALA A 167 6.42 -0.15 10.83
C ALA A 167 5.79 -1.35 11.58
N THR A 168 4.66 -1.86 11.10
CA THR A 168 3.96 -3.02 11.69
C THR A 168 4.31 -4.36 11.05
N ASP A 169 5.33 -4.45 10.19
CA ASP A 169 5.73 -5.64 9.41
C ASP A 169 4.52 -6.27 8.67
N PRO A 170 3.84 -5.51 7.81
CA PRO A 170 2.63 -5.99 7.17
C PRO A 170 2.95 -7.09 6.15
N PRO A 171 2.26 -8.23 6.14
CA PRO A 171 2.40 -9.20 5.07
C PRO A 171 1.89 -8.69 3.71
N LEU A 172 0.99 -7.69 3.68
CA LEU A 172 0.47 -7.07 2.46
C LEU A 172 0.48 -5.55 2.54
N LEU A 173 1.11 -4.92 1.56
CA LEU A 173 1.17 -3.47 1.42
C LEU A 173 0.41 -3.02 0.16
N LEU A 174 -0.53 -2.10 0.33
CA LEU A 174 -1.27 -1.44 -0.75
C LEU A 174 -0.66 -0.06 -0.99
N LEU A 175 -0.01 0.13 -2.13
CA LEU A 175 0.62 1.39 -2.53
C LEU A 175 -0.24 2.12 -3.57
N ASP A 176 -0.78 3.27 -3.19
CA ASP A 176 -1.63 4.09 -4.06
C ASP A 176 -0.80 5.26 -4.63
N GLU A 177 -0.41 5.16 -5.90
CA GLU A 177 0.41 6.13 -6.65
C GLU A 177 1.70 6.54 -5.91
N PRO A 178 2.55 5.58 -5.49
CA PRO A 178 3.70 5.89 -4.64
C PRO A 178 4.77 6.75 -5.32
N ALA A 179 4.84 6.79 -6.65
CA ALA A 179 5.83 7.56 -7.40
C ALA A 179 5.36 8.96 -7.81
N VAL A 180 4.09 9.34 -7.52
CA VAL A 180 3.57 10.66 -7.86
C VAL A 180 4.31 11.75 -7.09
N GLY A 181 4.75 12.79 -7.81
CA GLY A 181 5.49 13.92 -7.23
C GLY A 181 6.96 13.64 -6.90
N LEU A 182 7.46 12.42 -7.14
CA LEU A 182 8.87 12.11 -6.97
C LEU A 182 9.72 12.55 -8.16
N ALA A 183 10.89 13.15 -7.89
CA ALA A 183 11.92 13.38 -8.90
C ALA A 183 12.49 12.03 -9.41
N PRO A 184 13.01 11.97 -10.65
CA PRO A 184 13.51 10.72 -11.24
C PRO A 184 14.48 9.92 -10.35
N PRO A 185 15.47 10.51 -9.66
CA PRO A 185 16.34 9.75 -8.76
C PRO A 185 15.58 9.09 -7.60
N ALA A 186 14.63 9.80 -7.00
CA ALA A 186 13.82 9.27 -5.90
C ALA A 186 12.88 8.15 -6.36
N ARG A 187 12.39 8.19 -7.62
CA ARG A 187 11.62 7.07 -8.20
C ARG A 187 12.46 5.82 -8.34
N LEU A 188 13.69 5.94 -8.83
CA LEU A 188 14.60 4.81 -8.95
C LEU A 188 14.91 4.19 -7.59
N GLU A 189 15.12 5.02 -6.58
CA GLU A 189 15.35 4.53 -5.22
C GLU A 189 14.11 3.83 -4.66
N LEU A 190 12.93 4.40 -4.84
CA LEU A 190 11.68 3.74 -4.45
C LEU A 190 11.47 2.37 -5.13
N MET A 191 11.83 2.25 -6.42
CA MET A 191 11.78 0.95 -7.13
C MET A 191 12.66 -0.09 -6.44
N LYS A 192 13.92 0.26 -6.10
CA LYS A 192 14.84 -0.63 -5.40
C LYS A 192 14.30 -1.06 -4.04
N ILE A 193 13.74 -0.09 -3.30
CA ILE A 193 13.16 -0.35 -1.99
C ILE A 193 11.97 -1.31 -2.09
N ILE A 194 11.04 -1.08 -3.03
CA ILE A 194 9.90 -2.00 -3.24
C ILE A 194 10.41 -3.40 -3.57
N ARG A 195 11.40 -3.52 -4.47
CA ARG A 195 11.97 -4.84 -4.80
C ARG A 195 12.62 -5.49 -3.59
N ARG A 196 13.37 -4.74 -2.79
CA ARG A 196 13.98 -5.23 -1.55
C ARG A 196 12.94 -5.74 -0.55
N LEU A 197 11.86 -4.98 -0.30
CA LEU A 197 10.76 -5.39 0.59
C LEU A 197 10.13 -6.72 0.16
N VAL A 198 9.99 -6.91 -1.13
CA VAL A 198 9.40 -8.11 -1.72
C VAL A 198 10.37 -9.30 -1.64
N GLU A 199 11.64 -9.09 -1.99
CA GLU A 199 12.65 -10.15 -2.12
C GLU A 199 13.26 -10.58 -0.78
N GLU A 200 13.52 -9.61 0.12
CA GLU A 200 14.18 -9.88 1.40
C GLU A 200 13.18 -10.08 2.55
N GLU A 201 12.10 -9.27 2.58
CA GLU A 201 11.11 -9.30 3.67
C GLU A 201 9.86 -10.13 3.34
N ASN A 202 9.78 -10.68 2.12
CA ASN A 202 8.66 -11.49 1.64
C ASN A 202 7.28 -10.80 1.74
N ILE A 203 7.26 -9.46 1.68
CA ILE A 203 6.03 -8.66 1.71
C ILE A 203 5.33 -8.74 0.34
N GLY A 204 4.03 -9.05 0.32
CA GLY A 204 3.22 -8.88 -0.88
C GLY A 204 2.91 -7.41 -1.12
N VAL A 205 3.02 -6.94 -2.37
CA VAL A 205 2.71 -5.56 -2.72
C VAL A 205 1.65 -5.54 -3.82
N ILE A 206 0.57 -4.78 -3.58
CA ILE A 206 -0.34 -4.38 -4.66
C ILE A 206 -0.17 -2.89 -4.85
N LEU A 207 0.02 -2.46 -6.09
CA LEU A 207 0.37 -1.10 -6.40
C LEU A 207 -0.54 -0.54 -7.50
N ILE A 208 -1.07 0.67 -7.31
CA ILE A 208 -1.68 1.49 -8.37
C ILE A 208 -0.64 2.51 -8.81
N GLU A 209 -0.40 2.62 -10.11
CA GLU A 209 0.50 3.62 -10.69
C GLU A 209 0.10 3.99 -12.11
N HIS A 210 0.43 5.22 -12.51
CA HIS A 210 0.24 5.73 -13.86
C HIS A 210 1.55 5.81 -14.65
N ALA A 211 2.69 5.79 -13.96
CA ALA A 211 4.00 5.81 -14.58
C ALA A 211 4.34 4.42 -15.13
N ILE A 212 4.03 4.19 -16.40
CA ILE A 212 4.17 2.88 -17.06
C ILE A 212 5.59 2.31 -16.88
N GLU A 213 6.64 3.14 -17.04
CA GLU A 213 8.02 2.68 -16.86
C GLU A 213 8.28 2.16 -15.43
N PHE A 214 7.75 2.83 -14.42
CA PHE A 214 7.81 2.39 -13.03
C PHE A 214 7.13 1.02 -12.86
N VAL A 215 5.89 0.89 -13.34
CA VAL A 215 5.11 -0.36 -13.29
C VAL A 215 5.86 -1.51 -13.96
N MET A 216 6.33 -1.28 -15.19
CA MET A 216 7.05 -2.32 -15.97
C MET A 216 8.34 -2.80 -15.30
N THR A 217 8.97 -1.93 -14.48
CA THR A 217 10.23 -2.24 -13.79
C THR A 217 10.02 -2.99 -12.48
N VAL A 218 8.99 -2.60 -11.69
CA VAL A 218 8.85 -3.15 -10.34
C VAL A 218 7.92 -4.34 -10.24
N SER A 219 7.03 -4.57 -11.22
CA SER A 219 5.94 -5.54 -11.10
C SER A 219 6.33 -6.92 -11.59
N ASP A 220 5.89 -7.94 -10.89
CA ASP A 220 5.93 -9.34 -11.34
C ASP A 220 4.73 -9.67 -12.24
N THR A 221 3.56 -9.10 -11.92
CA THR A 221 2.32 -9.27 -12.68
C THR A 221 1.55 -7.95 -12.73
N ILE A 222 0.88 -7.68 -13.84
CA ILE A 222 0.07 -6.50 -14.06
C ILE A 222 -1.36 -6.91 -14.38
N ILE A 223 -2.32 -6.26 -13.72
CA ILE A 223 -3.75 -6.33 -14.04
C ILE A 223 -4.14 -5.00 -14.66
N VAL A 224 -4.84 -5.04 -15.78
CA VAL A 224 -5.35 -3.85 -16.44
C VAL A 224 -6.86 -3.78 -16.29
N LEU A 225 -7.32 -2.73 -15.63
CA LEU A 225 -8.75 -2.42 -15.51
C LEU A 225 -9.16 -1.41 -16.57
N ASN A 226 -10.37 -1.59 -17.12
CA ASN A 226 -11.07 -0.60 -17.92
C ASN A 226 -12.57 -0.69 -17.63
N ASN A 227 -13.23 0.44 -17.39
CA ASN A 227 -14.67 0.52 -17.07
C ASN A 227 -15.12 -0.50 -15.98
N GLY A 228 -14.31 -0.69 -14.96
CA GLY A 228 -14.59 -1.59 -13.84
C GLY A 228 -14.27 -3.06 -14.08
N GLU A 229 -13.81 -3.46 -15.26
CA GLU A 229 -13.54 -4.85 -15.63
C GLU A 229 -12.06 -5.11 -15.89
N VAL A 230 -11.60 -6.33 -15.68
CA VAL A 230 -10.25 -6.78 -16.07
C VAL A 230 -10.23 -7.03 -17.58
N ILE A 231 -9.44 -6.25 -18.31
CA ILE A 231 -9.27 -6.44 -19.76
C ILE A 231 -8.00 -7.20 -20.12
N ALA A 232 -7.03 -7.27 -19.22
CA ALA A 232 -5.82 -8.07 -19.39
C ALA A 232 -5.15 -8.35 -18.03
N GLU A 233 -4.46 -9.49 -17.94
CA GLU A 233 -3.58 -9.85 -16.83
C GLU A 233 -2.39 -10.62 -17.41
N GLY A 234 -1.17 -10.32 -16.91
CA GLY A 234 0.04 -11.00 -17.36
C GLY A 234 1.33 -10.35 -16.87
N ALA A 235 2.46 -10.88 -17.35
CA ALA A 235 3.77 -10.31 -17.11
C ALA A 235 3.90 -8.93 -17.78
N PRO A 236 4.79 -8.03 -17.28
CA PRO A 236 4.96 -6.69 -17.84
C PRO A 236 5.18 -6.68 -19.37
N GLN A 237 5.97 -7.63 -19.88
CA GLN A 237 6.27 -7.71 -21.31
C GLN A 237 5.05 -8.11 -22.17
N GLU A 238 4.18 -8.98 -21.64
CA GLU A 238 2.92 -9.38 -22.28
C GLU A 238 1.94 -8.21 -22.34
N ILE A 239 1.80 -7.49 -21.22
CA ILE A 239 0.91 -6.31 -21.13
C ILE A 239 1.37 -5.19 -22.07
N ARG A 240 2.68 -4.97 -22.17
CA ARG A 240 3.25 -3.94 -23.08
C ARG A 240 2.89 -4.15 -24.56
N GLN A 241 2.71 -5.41 -24.98
CA GLN A 241 2.41 -5.78 -26.36
C GLN A 241 0.92 -6.07 -26.59
N ASN A 242 0.10 -6.00 -25.55
CA ASN A 242 -1.31 -6.34 -25.63
C ASN A 242 -2.10 -5.23 -26.34
N LYS A 243 -2.69 -5.58 -27.49
CA LYS A 243 -3.45 -4.63 -28.33
C LYS A 243 -4.65 -4.03 -27.60
N VAL A 244 -5.38 -4.86 -26.83
CA VAL A 244 -6.57 -4.40 -26.07
C VAL A 244 -6.17 -3.34 -25.03
N VAL A 245 -5.01 -3.53 -24.38
CA VAL A 245 -4.46 -2.56 -23.45
C VAL A 245 -4.08 -1.25 -24.15
N LEU A 246 -3.38 -1.33 -25.27
CA LEU A 246 -2.99 -0.15 -26.04
C LEU A 246 -4.22 0.65 -26.52
N GLU A 247 -5.26 -0.02 -27.00
CA GLU A 247 -6.51 0.61 -27.41
C GLU A 247 -7.23 1.29 -26.24
N ALA A 248 -7.27 0.65 -25.06
CA ALA A 248 -7.89 1.23 -23.86
C ALA A 248 -7.21 2.53 -23.41
N TYR A 249 -5.90 2.65 -23.58
CA TYR A 249 -5.14 3.87 -23.26
C TYR A 249 -5.21 4.95 -24.37
N LEU A 250 -5.41 4.56 -25.60
CA LEU A 250 -5.52 5.47 -26.75
C LEU A 250 -6.94 6.03 -26.96
N GLY A 251 -7.93 5.51 -26.21
CA GLY A 251 -9.30 5.99 -26.27
C GLY A 251 -10.03 5.65 -27.59
N ARG A 252 -9.67 4.54 -28.20
CA ARG A 252 -10.34 3.99 -29.40
C ARG A 252 -11.18 2.78 -29.07
#